data_d983eb12bc2a3192a5b3d24f5fe792e5
#
_entry.id   d983eb12bc2a3192a5b3d24f5fe792e5
#
_cell.length_a   1.000
_cell.length_b   1.000
_cell.length_c   1.000
_cell.angle_alpha   90.00
_cell.angle_beta   90.00
_cell.angle_gamma   90.00
#
_symmetry.space_group_name_H-M   'P 1'
#
loop_
_entity.id
_entity.type
_entity.pdbx_description
1 polymer ?
#
loop_
_entity_poly.entity_id
_entity_poly.type
_entity_poly.pdbx_seq_one_letter_code
_entity_poly.pdbx_strand_id
1 'polypeptide(L)'
;LSNTSVETDAQGKAEILVTSTIAGTKVVTANLANAPTEVRMRNLTVKADVDSATITSLEMPEGQVIIREPIAVKAHVDDQFGNPVADQLVTFSAEPSSFNMVISQDTVSTNSQGIAEVTMTPGRYGSYTVKASLANGSSYEKDLVVIDLRLTLTSSSPLIGVNDPSGATLTVRLTHANGAPLSHELVTFSVTPEGATLSSQTATTNSSGEAQVVLTSNKIGTYVVTASIHSGVIIQTQTTVKVTGNPSTAHVASFIADPSTLTANNSDISTLKATVEDSSGNLVEGVNVNFALKRGFAFATLTSLTAVTDQNGVATTSVRGAITGSVTVSAETSYGGAQTVD
;
A
#
# COMPACT_ATOMS: atom_id res chain seq x y z
N LEU A 1 -12.65 36.99 -23.86
CA LEU A 1 -12.66 37.95 -24.95
C LEU A 1 -13.62 39.09 -24.61
N SER A 2 -13.24 40.37 -24.85
CA SER A 2 -14.14 41.52 -24.66
C SER A 2 -15.32 41.43 -25.63
N ASN A 3 -15.11 40.99 -26.86
CA ASN A 3 -16.09 40.73 -27.88
C ASN A 3 -15.73 39.51 -28.73
N THR A 4 -16.72 38.87 -29.29
CA THR A 4 -16.56 37.74 -30.24
C THR A 4 -16.54 38.18 -31.70
N SER A 5 -16.99 39.42 -31.96
CA SER A 5 -17.00 40.05 -33.28
C SER A 5 -16.76 41.53 -33.14
N VAL A 6 -15.91 42.11 -33.95
CA VAL A 6 -15.57 43.54 -34.02
C VAL A 6 -15.44 43.95 -35.47
N GLU A 7 -15.77 45.24 -35.73
CA GLU A 7 -15.55 45.82 -37.06
C GLU A 7 -14.11 46.32 -37.18
N THR A 8 -13.58 46.31 -38.41
CA THR A 8 -12.27 46.92 -38.68
C THR A 8 -12.42 48.45 -38.81
N ASP A 9 -11.42 49.17 -38.33
CA ASP A 9 -11.31 50.63 -38.51
C ASP A 9 -11.00 50.98 -39.98
N ALA A 10 -10.83 52.29 -40.26
CA ALA A 10 -10.54 52.80 -41.59
C ALA A 10 -9.17 52.34 -42.14
N GLN A 11 -8.31 51.79 -41.31
CA GLN A 11 -7.01 51.19 -41.66
C GLN A 11 -7.11 49.65 -41.78
N GLY A 12 -8.31 49.08 -41.66
CA GLY A 12 -8.53 47.61 -41.73
C GLY A 12 -8.09 46.88 -40.48
N LYS A 13 -7.90 47.57 -39.31
CA LYS A 13 -7.48 46.97 -38.07
C LYS A 13 -8.68 46.73 -37.14
N ALA A 14 -8.72 45.58 -36.50
CA ALA A 14 -9.67 45.23 -35.45
C ALA A 14 -8.91 44.89 -34.15
N GLU A 15 -9.42 45.30 -33.03
CA GLU A 15 -8.81 45.08 -31.73
C GLU A 15 -9.79 44.43 -30.73
N ILE A 16 -9.34 43.42 -30.02
CA ILE A 16 -10.09 42.82 -28.90
C ILE A 16 -9.18 42.68 -27.69
N LEU A 17 -9.77 42.74 -26.50
CA LEU A 17 -9.08 42.43 -25.26
C LEU A 17 -9.30 40.95 -24.90
N VAL A 18 -8.21 40.26 -24.56
CA VAL A 18 -8.23 38.88 -24.08
C VAL A 18 -7.77 38.88 -22.62
N THR A 19 -8.62 38.35 -21.74
CA THR A 19 -8.29 38.13 -20.33
C THR A 19 -8.46 36.67 -19.98
N SER A 20 -7.72 36.16 -19.02
CA SER A 20 -7.84 34.79 -18.52
C SER A 20 -7.39 34.73 -17.06
N THR A 21 -8.13 34.00 -16.25
CA THR A 21 -7.77 33.62 -14.88
C THR A 21 -7.06 32.27 -14.80
N ILE A 22 -6.92 31.57 -15.93
CA ILE A 22 -6.29 30.27 -16.02
C ILE A 22 -4.98 30.42 -16.79
N ALA A 23 -3.85 30.12 -16.17
CA ALA A 23 -2.52 30.11 -16.79
C ALA A 23 -2.40 29.05 -17.89
N GLY A 24 -1.38 29.16 -18.71
CA GLY A 24 -1.08 28.23 -19.79
C GLY A 24 -1.26 28.85 -21.18
N THR A 25 -1.02 28.08 -22.23
CA THR A 25 -1.13 28.51 -23.61
C THR A 25 -2.58 28.53 -24.05
N LYS A 26 -3.04 29.67 -24.55
CA LYS A 26 -4.34 29.88 -25.17
C LYS A 26 -4.15 30.10 -26.68
N VAL A 27 -4.97 29.46 -27.48
CA VAL A 27 -4.97 29.71 -28.93
C VAL A 27 -6.06 30.71 -29.24
N VAL A 28 -5.69 31.86 -29.74
CA VAL A 28 -6.62 32.88 -30.20
C VAL A 28 -6.76 32.75 -31.71
N THR A 29 -8.00 32.64 -32.18
CA THR A 29 -8.34 32.52 -33.60
C THR A 29 -9.10 33.75 -34.08
N ALA A 30 -8.81 34.18 -35.29
CA ALA A 30 -9.55 35.25 -35.96
C ALA A 30 -9.88 34.82 -37.40
N ASN A 31 -11.08 35.14 -37.86
CA ASN A 31 -11.52 34.95 -39.23
C ASN A 31 -12.45 36.12 -39.64
N LEU A 32 -12.58 36.33 -40.93
CA LEU A 32 -13.53 37.28 -41.46
C LEU A 32 -14.92 36.65 -41.55
N ALA A 33 -15.95 37.38 -41.23
CA ALA A 33 -17.35 36.89 -41.28
C ALA A 33 -17.76 36.44 -42.69
N ASN A 34 -17.24 37.09 -43.75
CA ASN A 34 -17.48 36.76 -45.16
C ASN A 34 -16.49 35.69 -45.72
N ALA A 35 -15.48 35.28 -44.95
CA ALA A 35 -14.53 34.24 -45.32
C ALA A 35 -14.20 33.37 -44.07
N PRO A 36 -15.16 32.59 -43.54
CA PRO A 36 -15.01 31.88 -42.27
C PRO A 36 -13.97 30.75 -42.28
N THR A 37 -13.59 30.29 -43.48
CA THR A 37 -12.55 29.24 -43.67
C THR A 37 -11.14 29.81 -43.61
N GLU A 38 -10.95 31.12 -43.75
CA GLU A 38 -9.65 31.79 -43.62
C GLU A 38 -9.37 32.15 -42.18
N VAL A 39 -8.85 31.18 -41.43
CA VAL A 39 -8.53 31.32 -39.99
C VAL A 39 -7.08 31.69 -39.79
N ARG A 40 -6.84 32.68 -38.94
CA ARG A 40 -5.50 32.98 -38.39
C ARG A 40 -5.46 32.63 -36.92
N MET A 41 -4.37 31.97 -36.49
CA MET A 41 -4.18 31.53 -35.13
C MET A 41 -2.92 32.16 -34.52
N ARG A 42 -3.02 32.48 -33.24
CA ARG A 42 -1.88 32.91 -32.43
C ARG A 42 -1.95 32.29 -31.06
N ASN A 43 -0.81 31.83 -30.57
CA ASN A 43 -0.65 31.39 -29.20
C ASN A 43 -0.43 32.61 -28.29
N LEU A 44 -1.20 32.67 -27.22
CA LEU A 44 -1.04 33.61 -26.13
C LEU A 44 -0.65 32.82 -24.88
N THR A 45 0.50 33.10 -24.29
CA THR A 45 0.88 32.48 -23.01
C THR A 45 0.37 33.38 -21.88
N VAL A 46 -0.53 32.83 -21.08
CA VAL A 46 -1.01 33.43 -19.84
C VAL A 46 -0.15 32.87 -18.70
N LYS A 47 0.53 33.73 -17.96
CA LYS A 47 1.30 33.34 -16.77
C LYS A 47 0.45 33.45 -15.52
N ALA A 48 0.80 32.69 -14.48
CA ALA A 48 0.23 32.88 -13.16
C ALA A 48 0.55 34.28 -12.62
N ASP A 49 -0.33 34.79 -11.77
CA ASP A 49 -0.21 36.12 -11.17
C ASP A 49 0.75 36.06 -9.97
N VAL A 50 1.99 36.46 -10.20
CA VAL A 50 3.05 36.44 -9.17
C VAL A 50 2.81 37.40 -7.99
N ASP A 51 2.04 38.45 -8.23
CA ASP A 51 1.75 39.46 -7.19
C ASP A 51 0.76 38.92 -6.13
N SER A 52 -0.07 37.99 -6.53
CA SER A 52 -1.03 37.30 -5.64
C SER A 52 -0.55 35.93 -5.17
N ALA A 53 0.73 35.57 -5.39
CA ALA A 53 1.30 34.29 -5.00
C ALA A 53 1.19 34.03 -3.49
N THR A 54 0.67 32.88 -3.11
CA THR A 54 0.56 32.43 -1.72
C THR A 54 1.02 30.98 -1.58
N ILE A 55 1.52 30.62 -0.38
CA ILE A 55 1.78 29.22 -0.06
C ILE A 55 0.45 28.58 0.36
N THR A 56 -0.02 27.61 -0.42
CA THR A 56 -1.31 26.98 -0.23
C THR A 56 -1.24 25.70 0.61
N SER A 57 -0.09 25.02 0.63
CA SER A 57 0.11 23.81 1.45
C SER A 57 1.58 23.46 1.67
N LEU A 58 1.83 22.68 2.73
CA LEU A 58 3.07 21.93 2.96
C LEU A 58 2.78 20.43 2.90
N GLU A 59 3.39 19.74 1.92
CA GLU A 59 3.44 18.29 1.83
C GLU A 59 4.68 17.78 2.56
N MET A 60 4.47 16.90 3.53
CA MET A 60 5.51 16.26 4.33
C MET A 60 4.93 14.94 4.88
N PRO A 61 5.76 13.99 5.38
CA PRO A 61 5.28 12.73 5.93
C PRO A 61 4.17 12.92 6.96
N GLU A 62 3.15 12.09 6.87
CA GLU A 62 2.07 12.06 7.87
C GLU A 62 2.54 11.32 9.14
N GLY A 63 2.11 11.80 10.30
CA GLY A 63 2.41 11.19 11.59
C GLY A 63 3.80 11.52 12.15
N GLN A 64 4.46 10.49 12.67
CA GLN A 64 5.74 10.64 13.35
C GLN A 64 6.91 10.27 12.43
N VAL A 65 8.00 11.03 12.50
CA VAL A 65 9.25 10.74 11.79
C VAL A 65 10.36 10.39 12.77
N ILE A 66 11.38 9.70 12.29
CA ILE A 66 12.49 9.24 13.12
C ILE A 66 13.62 10.26 13.08
N ILE A 67 14.23 10.52 14.22
CA ILE A 67 15.42 11.37 14.35
C ILE A 67 16.53 10.90 13.39
N ARG A 68 17.23 11.88 12.76
CA ARG A 68 18.33 11.65 11.81
C ARG A 68 17.94 10.96 10.51
N GLU A 69 16.65 10.74 10.27
CA GLU A 69 16.18 10.31 8.96
C GLU A 69 15.77 11.52 8.12
N PRO A 70 16.26 11.63 6.87
CA PRO A 70 15.89 12.71 5.99
C PRO A 70 14.42 12.56 5.53
N ILE A 71 13.68 13.65 5.53
CA ILE A 71 12.32 13.76 5.03
C ILE A 71 12.26 14.78 3.90
N ALA A 72 11.42 14.53 2.90
CA ALA A 72 11.09 15.50 1.87
C ALA A 72 9.99 16.44 2.39
N VAL A 73 10.17 17.74 2.16
CA VAL A 73 9.19 18.78 2.48
C VAL A 73 8.97 19.61 1.23
N LYS A 74 7.71 19.74 0.79
CA LYS A 74 7.34 20.49 -0.41
C LYS A 74 6.35 21.58 -0.06
N ALA A 75 6.62 22.79 -0.52
CA ALA A 75 5.70 23.92 -0.46
C ALA A 75 5.05 24.11 -1.82
N HIS A 76 3.72 24.22 -1.85
CA HIS A 76 2.95 24.55 -3.03
C HIS A 76 2.62 26.02 -3.03
N VAL A 77 2.90 26.69 -4.15
CA VAL A 77 2.68 28.12 -4.34
C VAL A 77 1.75 28.33 -5.52
N ASP A 78 0.60 28.92 -5.24
CA ASP A 78 -0.42 29.21 -6.23
C ASP A 78 -0.81 30.70 -6.19
N ASP A 79 -1.35 31.23 -7.29
CA ASP A 79 -1.95 32.55 -7.34
C ASP A 79 -3.40 32.51 -6.79
N GLN A 80 -4.05 33.69 -6.70
CA GLN A 80 -5.42 33.80 -6.21
C GLN A 80 -6.46 33.01 -7.03
N PHE A 81 -6.10 32.53 -8.21
CA PHE A 81 -6.97 31.74 -9.09
C PHE A 81 -6.63 30.25 -9.07
N GLY A 82 -5.65 29.83 -8.25
CA GLY A 82 -5.18 28.45 -8.15
C GLY A 82 -4.24 28.03 -9.27
N ASN A 83 -3.60 28.97 -9.99
CA ASN A 83 -2.56 28.61 -10.94
C ASN A 83 -1.21 28.46 -10.22
N PRO A 84 -0.45 27.39 -10.50
CA PRO A 84 0.88 27.22 -9.92
C PRO A 84 1.84 28.33 -10.36
N VAL A 85 2.53 28.92 -9.38
CA VAL A 85 3.45 30.04 -9.60
C VAL A 85 4.89 29.54 -9.58
N ALA A 86 5.55 29.55 -10.74
CA ALA A 86 6.95 29.20 -10.88
C ALA A 86 7.90 30.32 -10.46
N ASP A 87 9.19 29.96 -10.25
CA ASP A 87 10.29 30.89 -9.97
C ASP A 87 10.12 31.74 -8.70
N GLN A 88 9.24 31.34 -7.78
CA GLN A 88 9.10 32.00 -6.49
C GLN A 88 10.11 31.43 -5.49
N LEU A 89 10.84 32.33 -4.81
CA LEU A 89 11.77 31.95 -3.75
C LEU A 89 11.00 31.64 -2.46
N VAL A 90 11.03 30.38 -2.03
CA VAL A 90 10.44 29.90 -0.80
C VAL A 90 11.55 29.69 0.23
N THR A 91 11.42 30.32 1.40
CA THR A 91 12.32 30.13 2.54
C THR A 91 11.70 29.14 3.51
N PHE A 92 12.46 28.09 3.88
CA PHE A 92 12.07 27.06 4.83
C PHE A 92 12.77 27.25 6.17
N SER A 93 12.05 27.00 7.26
CA SER A 93 12.59 26.99 8.60
C SER A 93 11.86 25.96 9.47
N ALA A 94 12.43 25.63 10.62
CA ALA A 94 11.80 24.77 11.62
C ALA A 94 12.12 25.28 13.03
N GLU A 95 11.09 25.38 13.85
CA GLU A 95 11.20 25.77 15.26
C GLU A 95 10.85 24.58 16.18
N PRO A 96 11.51 24.46 17.37
CA PRO A 96 12.56 25.37 17.88
C PRO A 96 13.90 25.14 17.17
N SER A 97 14.57 26.23 16.81
CA SER A 97 15.88 26.21 16.13
C SER A 97 16.97 25.48 16.95
N SER A 98 16.82 25.45 18.29
CA SER A 98 17.69 24.71 19.20
C SER A 98 17.66 23.19 19.03
N PHE A 99 16.74 22.65 18.24
CA PHE A 99 16.63 21.20 17.97
C PHE A 99 17.45 20.76 16.74
N ASN A 100 18.22 21.68 16.13
CA ASN A 100 19.16 21.37 15.03
C ASN A 100 18.51 20.63 13.86
N MET A 101 17.46 21.21 13.27
CA MET A 101 16.96 20.76 11.97
C MET A 101 17.99 21.13 10.89
N VAL A 102 18.51 20.12 10.19
CA VAL A 102 19.36 20.36 9.01
C VAL A 102 18.47 20.45 7.79
N ILE A 103 18.49 21.60 7.11
CA ILE A 103 17.74 21.84 5.87
C ILE A 103 18.75 21.84 4.72
N SER A 104 18.46 21.11 3.64
CA SER A 104 19.39 20.97 2.50
C SER A 104 19.70 22.30 1.82
N GLN A 105 18.70 23.19 1.75
CA GLN A 105 18.79 24.58 1.29
C GLN A 105 17.71 25.41 1.99
N ASP A 106 18.09 26.49 2.61
CA ASP A 106 17.12 27.36 3.33
C ASP A 106 16.13 28.04 2.38
N THR A 107 16.54 28.29 1.12
CA THR A 107 15.72 28.98 0.12
C THR A 107 15.81 28.26 -1.22
N VAL A 108 14.66 27.94 -1.81
CA VAL A 108 14.53 27.21 -3.08
C VAL A 108 13.46 27.85 -3.96
N SER A 109 13.71 27.93 -5.26
CA SER A 109 12.72 28.43 -6.24
C SER A 109 11.68 27.34 -6.54
N THR A 110 10.42 27.75 -6.72
CA THR A 110 9.36 26.89 -7.23
C THR A 110 9.62 26.50 -8.68
N ASN A 111 9.31 25.25 -9.01
CA ASN A 111 9.35 24.73 -10.39
C ASN A 111 8.09 25.16 -11.19
N SER A 112 7.95 24.70 -12.42
CA SER A 112 6.80 24.99 -13.30
C SER A 112 5.45 24.50 -12.76
N GLN A 113 5.44 23.65 -11.73
CA GLN A 113 4.24 23.16 -11.03
C GLN A 113 3.98 23.93 -9.74
N GLY A 114 4.69 25.03 -9.49
CA GLY A 114 4.56 25.83 -8.27
C GLY A 114 5.13 25.17 -7.02
N ILE A 115 6.02 24.15 -7.15
CA ILE A 115 6.53 23.36 -6.04
C ILE A 115 7.99 23.74 -5.75
N ALA A 116 8.27 24.11 -4.49
CA ALA A 116 9.61 24.18 -3.93
C ALA A 116 9.83 23.00 -2.98
N GLU A 117 10.92 22.24 -3.16
CA GLU A 117 11.21 21.03 -2.39
C GLU A 117 12.57 21.14 -1.72
N VAL A 118 12.61 20.75 -0.43
CA VAL A 118 13.83 20.61 0.36
C VAL A 118 13.84 19.27 1.10
N THR A 119 15.04 18.85 1.48
CA THR A 119 15.20 17.74 2.44
C THR A 119 15.49 18.32 3.82
N MET A 120 14.74 17.88 4.82
CA MET A 120 14.94 18.23 6.21
C MET A 120 15.36 16.99 7.00
N THR A 121 16.40 17.13 7.86
CA THR A 121 16.89 16.05 8.71
C THR A 121 16.84 16.51 10.16
N PRO A 122 15.95 15.94 10.99
CA PRO A 122 15.84 16.32 12.40
C PRO A 122 17.07 15.91 13.19
N GLY A 123 17.66 16.83 13.92
CA GLY A 123 18.82 16.57 14.78
C GLY A 123 18.46 16.15 16.20
N ARG A 124 17.21 16.32 16.61
CA ARG A 124 16.70 16.00 17.96
C ARG A 124 15.26 15.51 17.90
N TYR A 125 14.85 14.67 18.85
CA TYR A 125 13.44 14.29 19.00
C TYR A 125 12.63 15.40 19.69
N GLY A 126 11.35 15.45 19.41
CA GLY A 126 10.43 16.46 19.95
C GLY A 126 9.45 16.98 18.88
N SER A 127 8.67 17.98 19.24
CA SER A 127 7.76 18.63 18.31
C SER A 127 8.43 19.81 17.64
N TYR A 128 8.32 19.86 16.32
CA TYR A 128 8.76 20.97 15.49
C TYR A 128 7.56 21.63 14.82
N THR A 129 7.64 22.92 14.57
CA THR A 129 6.77 23.60 13.61
C THR A 129 7.60 23.93 12.38
N VAL A 130 7.31 23.28 11.27
CA VAL A 130 7.94 23.52 9.97
C VAL A 130 7.20 24.65 9.29
N LYS A 131 7.94 25.64 8.79
CA LYS A 131 7.41 26.83 8.13
C LYS A 131 8.03 27.02 6.77
N ALA A 132 7.18 27.34 5.78
CA ALA A 132 7.59 27.90 4.51
C ALA A 132 7.06 29.33 4.38
N SER A 133 7.85 30.22 3.79
CA SER A 133 7.47 31.63 3.64
C SER A 133 7.95 32.23 2.33
N LEU A 134 7.18 33.20 1.78
CA LEU A 134 7.52 34.02 0.64
C LEU A 134 7.93 35.44 1.13
N ALA A 135 8.68 36.15 0.30
CA ALA A 135 9.10 37.50 0.58
C ALA A 135 7.93 38.49 0.71
N ASN A 136 6.77 38.20 0.13
CA ASN A 136 5.55 39.00 0.24
C ASN A 136 4.80 38.83 1.58
N GLY A 137 5.32 38.00 2.51
CA GLY A 137 4.74 37.74 3.83
C GLY A 137 3.79 36.55 3.88
N SER A 138 3.44 35.91 2.75
CA SER A 138 2.69 34.68 2.75
C SER A 138 3.52 33.55 3.41
N SER A 139 2.89 32.77 4.30
CA SER A 139 3.54 31.63 4.93
C SER A 139 2.54 30.52 5.24
N TYR A 140 3.07 29.29 5.35
CA TYR A 140 2.33 28.12 5.80
C TYR A 140 3.14 27.37 6.84
N GLU A 141 2.47 26.90 7.88
CA GLU A 141 3.09 26.17 8.99
C GLU A 141 2.42 24.81 9.15
N LYS A 142 3.22 23.79 9.49
CA LYS A 142 2.74 22.44 9.78
C LYS A 142 3.60 21.81 10.87
N ASP A 143 2.94 21.14 11.82
CA ASP A 143 3.63 20.47 12.92
C ASP A 143 4.23 19.14 12.48
N LEU A 144 5.40 18.83 13.04
CA LEU A 144 6.16 17.61 12.82
C LEU A 144 6.57 17.04 14.16
N VAL A 145 6.19 15.77 14.42
CA VAL A 145 6.63 15.05 15.63
C VAL A 145 7.79 14.14 15.27
N VAL A 146 8.92 14.36 15.91
CA VAL A 146 10.15 13.55 15.74
C VAL A 146 10.36 12.66 16.96
N ILE A 147 10.55 11.36 16.71
CA ILE A 147 10.77 10.34 17.75
C ILE A 147 12.14 9.71 17.61
N ASP A 148 12.68 9.21 18.73
CA ASP A 148 13.96 8.44 18.79
C ASP A 148 13.70 6.94 18.96
N LEU A 149 12.48 6.46 18.73
CA LEU A 149 12.12 5.08 18.96
C LEU A 149 11.62 4.40 17.69
N ARG A 150 12.05 3.16 17.49
CA ARG A 150 11.56 2.26 16.45
C ARG A 150 10.84 1.09 17.09
N LEU A 151 9.60 0.89 16.71
CA LEU A 151 8.78 -0.24 17.11
C LEU A 151 8.50 -1.10 15.90
N THR A 152 8.85 -2.37 15.96
CA THR A 152 8.51 -3.35 14.92
C THR A 152 7.69 -4.48 15.52
N LEU A 153 6.79 -5.06 14.74
CA LEU A 153 5.97 -6.21 15.14
C LEU A 153 6.04 -7.28 14.04
N THR A 154 6.45 -8.47 14.42
CA THR A 154 6.52 -9.63 13.54
C THR A 154 5.68 -10.77 14.07
N SER A 155 5.23 -11.64 13.19
CA SER A 155 4.54 -12.88 13.52
C SER A 155 5.41 -14.08 13.16
N SER A 156 5.44 -15.11 14.00
CA SER A 156 6.12 -16.39 13.70
C SER A 156 5.48 -17.10 12.51
N SER A 157 4.19 -16.86 12.27
CA SER A 157 3.46 -17.36 11.10
C SER A 157 2.42 -16.34 10.66
N PRO A 158 2.33 -16.02 9.36
CA PRO A 158 1.25 -15.19 8.82
C PRO A 158 -0.06 -15.96 8.68
N LEU A 159 -0.02 -17.30 8.79
CA LEU A 159 -1.16 -18.21 8.65
C LEU A 159 -1.14 -19.23 9.77
N ILE A 160 -2.26 -19.38 10.50
CA ILE A 160 -2.46 -20.38 11.55
C ILE A 160 -3.79 -21.11 11.35
N GLY A 161 -3.94 -22.29 11.94
CA GLY A 161 -5.18 -23.02 11.97
C GLY A 161 -6.14 -22.51 13.08
N VAL A 162 -7.43 -22.59 12.83
CA VAL A 162 -8.45 -22.38 13.86
C VAL A 162 -8.28 -23.43 14.98
N ASN A 163 -8.42 -23.01 16.24
CA ASN A 163 -8.21 -23.84 17.42
C ASN A 163 -6.80 -24.45 17.55
N ASP A 164 -5.80 -23.90 16.84
CA ASP A 164 -4.41 -24.27 17.03
C ASP A 164 -3.91 -23.71 18.37
N PRO A 165 -3.58 -24.58 19.36
CA PRO A 165 -3.14 -24.11 20.68
C PRO A 165 -1.76 -23.44 20.65
N SER A 166 -0.94 -23.71 19.63
CA SER A 166 0.37 -23.07 19.44
C SER A 166 0.24 -21.63 18.95
N GLY A 167 -0.78 -21.34 18.13
CA GLY A 167 -1.08 -20.03 17.62
C GLY A 167 0.08 -19.37 16.83
N ALA A 168 0.03 -18.07 16.73
CA ALA A 168 1.12 -17.25 16.18
C ALA A 168 1.81 -16.48 17.31
N THR A 169 3.11 -16.68 17.50
CA THR A 169 3.92 -15.84 18.39
C THR A 169 4.15 -14.50 17.71
N LEU A 170 3.70 -13.45 18.36
CA LEU A 170 3.87 -12.07 17.96
C LEU A 170 5.03 -11.48 18.75
N THR A 171 6.08 -11.05 18.06
CA THR A 171 7.27 -10.47 18.68
C THR A 171 7.36 -9.00 18.31
N VAL A 172 7.29 -8.15 19.32
CA VAL A 172 7.66 -6.74 19.22
C VAL A 172 9.15 -6.60 19.47
N ARG A 173 9.78 -5.71 18.72
CA ARG A 173 11.12 -5.22 19.02
C ARG A 173 11.11 -3.70 19.09
N LEU A 174 11.55 -3.17 20.24
CA LEU A 174 11.67 -1.76 20.52
C LEU A 174 13.16 -1.38 20.63
N THR A 175 13.56 -0.39 19.84
CA THR A 175 14.93 0.12 19.81
C THR A 175 14.93 1.63 19.71
N HIS A 176 16.05 2.26 20.10
CA HIS A 176 16.39 3.60 19.67
C HIS A 176 16.65 3.66 18.16
N ALA A 177 16.66 4.84 17.57
CA ALA A 177 16.98 5.04 16.15
C ALA A 177 18.39 4.53 15.76
N ASN A 178 19.33 4.49 16.70
CA ASN A 178 20.68 3.94 16.51
C ASN A 178 20.74 2.41 16.62
N GLY A 179 19.59 1.72 16.83
CA GLY A 179 19.49 0.27 16.96
C GLY A 179 19.70 -0.28 18.37
N ALA A 180 20.04 0.54 19.36
CA ALA A 180 20.19 0.09 20.74
C ALA A 180 18.84 -0.38 21.30
N PRO A 181 18.76 -1.57 21.95
CA PRO A 181 17.51 -2.10 22.48
C PRO A 181 17.00 -1.28 23.67
N LEU A 182 15.68 -1.17 23.80
CA LEU A 182 15.03 -0.54 24.94
C LEU A 182 14.34 -1.61 25.78
N SER A 183 14.82 -1.82 27.00
CA SER A 183 14.30 -2.82 27.92
C SER A 183 13.38 -2.21 28.98
N HIS A 184 12.54 -3.06 29.59
CA HIS A 184 11.60 -2.71 30.67
C HIS A 184 10.48 -1.75 30.24
N GLU A 185 10.21 -1.64 28.94
CA GLU A 185 9.12 -0.84 28.41
C GLU A 185 7.84 -1.67 28.29
N LEU A 186 6.72 -1.10 28.73
CA LEU A 186 5.41 -1.75 28.63
C LEU A 186 4.84 -1.57 27.22
N VAL A 187 4.61 -2.69 26.53
CA VAL A 187 3.94 -2.75 25.24
C VAL A 187 2.51 -3.20 25.41
N THR A 188 1.57 -2.49 24.82
CA THR A 188 0.14 -2.85 24.77
C THR A 188 -0.20 -3.44 23.40
N PHE A 189 -0.95 -4.55 23.42
CA PHE A 189 -1.39 -5.25 22.22
C PHE A 189 -2.91 -5.21 22.11
N SER A 190 -3.40 -5.04 20.90
CA SER A 190 -4.82 -5.18 20.55
C SER A 190 -4.99 -5.95 19.26
N VAL A 191 -6.16 -6.56 19.06
CA VAL A 191 -6.48 -7.33 17.86
C VAL A 191 -7.85 -6.93 17.33
N THR A 192 -7.98 -6.81 16.01
CA THR A 192 -9.23 -6.53 15.31
C THR A 192 -9.33 -7.36 14.02
N PRO A 193 -10.55 -7.79 13.60
CA PRO A 193 -11.82 -7.74 14.35
C PRO A 193 -11.83 -8.65 15.57
N GLU A 194 -12.91 -8.65 16.34
CA GLU A 194 -13.11 -9.61 17.44
C GLU A 194 -13.19 -11.05 16.93
N GLY A 195 -12.67 -12.00 17.72
CA GLY A 195 -12.69 -13.43 17.39
C GLY A 195 -11.34 -14.11 17.58
N ALA A 196 -10.26 -13.36 17.66
CA ALA A 196 -8.96 -13.87 18.11
C ALA A 196 -8.67 -13.43 19.55
N THR A 197 -7.83 -14.21 20.22
CA THR A 197 -7.41 -13.99 21.61
C THR A 197 -5.90 -13.84 21.66
N LEU A 198 -5.44 -12.85 22.42
CA LEU A 198 -4.04 -12.69 22.77
C LEU A 198 -3.76 -13.31 24.14
N SER A 199 -2.64 -14.00 24.31
CA SER A 199 -2.23 -14.59 25.61
C SER A 199 -2.10 -13.54 26.71
N SER A 200 -1.79 -12.29 26.33
CA SER A 200 -1.83 -11.11 27.18
C SER A 200 -2.08 -9.87 26.34
N GLN A 201 -2.73 -8.86 26.89
CA GLN A 201 -2.86 -7.54 26.27
C GLN A 201 -1.66 -6.64 26.50
N THR A 202 -0.73 -7.05 27.36
CA THR A 202 0.50 -6.31 27.65
C THR A 202 1.68 -7.26 27.82
N ALA A 203 2.87 -6.78 27.44
CA ALA A 203 4.14 -7.46 27.73
C ALA A 203 5.25 -6.42 27.90
N THR A 204 6.25 -6.75 28.73
CA THR A 204 7.39 -5.85 28.98
C THR A 204 8.58 -6.29 28.17
N THR A 205 9.30 -5.34 27.56
CA THR A 205 10.49 -5.64 26.75
C THR A 205 11.64 -6.17 27.64
N ASN A 206 12.33 -7.20 27.15
CA ASN A 206 13.50 -7.80 27.76
C ASN A 206 14.78 -7.00 27.44
N SER A 207 15.96 -7.51 27.84
CA SER A 207 17.24 -6.87 27.56
C SER A 207 17.60 -6.72 26.08
N SER A 208 16.96 -7.48 25.19
CA SER A 208 17.10 -7.36 23.74
C SER A 208 16.08 -6.38 23.12
N GLY A 209 15.25 -5.74 23.96
CA GLY A 209 14.16 -4.87 23.52
C GLY A 209 12.96 -5.63 22.96
N GLU A 210 12.80 -6.92 23.29
CA GLU A 210 11.74 -7.77 22.75
C GLU A 210 10.65 -8.05 23.78
N ALA A 211 9.40 -8.01 23.33
CA ALA A 211 8.23 -8.45 24.07
C ALA A 211 7.37 -9.37 23.19
N GLN A 212 6.79 -10.42 23.78
CA GLN A 212 6.07 -11.44 23.04
C GLN A 212 4.70 -11.72 23.64
N VAL A 213 3.75 -11.97 22.74
CA VAL A 213 2.43 -12.53 23.05
C VAL A 213 2.06 -13.56 21.99
N VAL A 214 1.11 -14.46 22.29
CA VAL A 214 0.62 -15.46 21.35
C VAL A 214 -0.81 -15.10 20.95
N LEU A 215 -1.07 -15.13 19.64
CA LEU A 215 -2.41 -15.00 19.08
C LEU A 215 -2.97 -16.39 18.78
N THR A 216 -4.17 -16.68 19.28
CA THR A 216 -4.96 -17.87 18.94
C THR A 216 -6.35 -17.43 18.49
N SER A 217 -7.07 -18.29 17.77
CA SER A 217 -8.45 -17.99 17.39
C SER A 217 -9.28 -19.27 17.27
N ASN A 218 -10.55 -19.18 17.68
CA ASN A 218 -11.57 -20.19 17.44
C ASN A 218 -12.47 -19.86 16.23
N LYS A 219 -12.11 -18.82 15.46
CA LYS A 219 -12.84 -18.39 14.25
C LYS A 219 -11.85 -18.15 13.12
N ILE A 220 -12.20 -18.60 11.93
CA ILE A 220 -11.48 -18.26 10.70
C ILE A 220 -11.63 -16.77 10.41
N GLY A 221 -10.60 -16.16 9.82
CA GLY A 221 -10.63 -14.73 9.48
C GLY A 221 -9.23 -14.14 9.34
N THR A 222 -9.19 -12.87 9.02
CA THR A 222 -7.96 -12.08 8.97
C THR A 222 -7.96 -11.10 10.13
N TYR A 223 -6.94 -11.15 10.95
CA TYR A 223 -6.82 -10.36 12.16
C TYR A 223 -5.64 -9.41 12.05
N VAL A 224 -5.89 -8.14 12.33
CA VAL A 224 -4.85 -7.11 12.44
C VAL A 224 -4.49 -6.98 13.91
N VAL A 225 -3.23 -7.20 14.23
CA VAL A 225 -2.68 -6.98 15.57
C VAL A 225 -1.95 -5.66 15.58
N THR A 226 -2.27 -4.82 16.54
CA THR A 226 -1.59 -3.54 16.80
C THR A 226 -0.80 -3.68 18.11
N ALA A 227 0.50 -3.34 18.05
CA ALA A 227 1.31 -3.15 19.23
C ALA A 227 1.60 -1.66 19.39
N SER A 228 1.51 -1.16 20.63
CA SER A 228 1.73 0.26 20.95
C SER A 228 2.50 0.43 22.24
N ILE A 229 3.25 1.53 22.30
CA ILE A 229 3.89 2.04 23.51
C ILE A 229 3.48 3.49 23.72
N HIS A 230 3.53 3.95 24.97
CA HIS A 230 3.23 5.33 25.33
C HIS A 230 4.45 5.96 25.99
N SER A 231 5.16 6.79 25.24
CA SER A 231 6.37 7.50 25.70
C SER A 231 6.23 9.01 25.43
N GLY A 232 5.23 9.63 26.08
CA GLY A 232 4.83 11.03 25.81
C GLY A 232 4.01 11.19 24.52
N VAL A 233 4.24 10.33 23.54
CA VAL A 233 3.46 10.14 22.32
C VAL A 233 3.15 8.65 22.15
N ILE A 234 2.09 8.33 21.41
CA ILE A 234 1.75 6.93 21.09
C ILE A 234 2.53 6.53 19.84
N ILE A 235 3.39 5.52 19.99
CA ILE A 235 4.08 4.85 18.87
C ILE A 235 3.43 3.50 18.68
N GLN A 236 3.01 3.19 17.46
CA GLN A 236 2.31 1.93 17.16
C GLN A 236 2.79 1.31 15.85
N THR A 237 2.63 0.01 15.76
CA THR A 237 2.91 -0.80 14.58
C THR A 237 1.88 -1.91 14.46
N GLN A 238 1.71 -2.46 13.26
CA GLN A 238 0.70 -3.49 12.99
C GLN A 238 1.30 -4.65 12.22
N THR A 239 0.70 -5.82 12.42
CA THR A 239 0.91 -7.00 11.58
C THR A 239 -0.42 -7.72 11.37
N THR A 240 -0.48 -8.57 10.36
CA THR A 240 -1.69 -9.32 10.01
C THR A 240 -1.43 -10.80 10.19
N VAL A 241 -2.38 -11.50 10.83
CA VAL A 241 -2.40 -12.96 10.94
C VAL A 241 -3.70 -13.47 10.35
N LYS A 242 -3.62 -14.39 9.40
CA LYS A 242 -4.76 -15.08 8.82
C LYS A 242 -5.01 -16.39 9.57
N VAL A 243 -6.27 -16.66 9.90
CA VAL A 243 -6.70 -17.92 10.50
C VAL A 243 -7.54 -18.68 9.48
N THR A 244 -7.13 -19.88 9.15
CA THR A 244 -7.80 -20.80 8.22
C THR A 244 -8.35 -22.02 8.98
N GLY A 245 -8.93 -22.99 8.30
CA GLY A 245 -9.27 -24.28 8.89
C GLY A 245 -8.04 -24.95 9.52
N ASN A 246 -8.27 -25.86 10.45
CA ASN A 246 -7.19 -26.52 11.20
C ASN A 246 -6.44 -27.54 10.33
N PRO A 247 -5.15 -27.29 9.96
CA PRO A 247 -4.41 -28.19 9.10
C PRO A 247 -4.18 -29.58 9.74
N SER A 248 -4.14 -29.70 11.06
CA SER A 248 -3.92 -31.00 11.74
C SER A 248 -5.11 -31.98 11.64
N THR A 249 -6.28 -31.49 11.22
CA THR A 249 -7.46 -32.31 10.94
C THR A 249 -7.90 -32.23 9.48
N ALA A 250 -7.03 -31.68 8.62
CA ALA A 250 -7.32 -31.46 7.21
C ALA A 250 -7.49 -32.78 6.46
N HIS A 251 -8.56 -32.88 5.71
CA HIS A 251 -8.87 -34.04 4.85
C HIS A 251 -9.44 -33.57 3.51
N VAL A 252 -9.34 -34.38 2.47
CA VAL A 252 -9.97 -34.10 1.19
C VAL A 252 -11.48 -34.34 1.32
N ALA A 253 -12.27 -33.28 1.35
CA ALA A 253 -13.72 -33.33 1.45
C ALA A 253 -14.40 -33.63 0.12
N SER A 254 -13.83 -33.08 -0.99
CA SER A 254 -14.29 -33.42 -2.35
C SER A 254 -13.11 -33.50 -3.31
N PHE A 255 -13.24 -34.35 -4.30
CA PHE A 255 -12.27 -34.51 -5.38
C PHE A 255 -12.99 -34.70 -6.71
N ILE A 256 -12.77 -33.79 -7.67
CA ILE A 256 -13.50 -33.77 -8.94
C ILE A 256 -12.53 -33.64 -10.12
N ALA A 257 -12.95 -34.18 -11.26
CA ALA A 257 -12.28 -34.05 -12.55
C ALA A 257 -13.16 -33.20 -13.51
N ASP A 258 -12.56 -32.22 -14.15
CA ASP A 258 -13.25 -31.31 -15.08
C ASP A 258 -12.39 -31.05 -16.33
N PRO A 259 -12.81 -31.52 -17.52
CA PRO A 259 -13.93 -32.43 -17.80
C PRO A 259 -13.66 -33.84 -17.27
N SER A 260 -14.73 -34.60 -16.98
CA SER A 260 -14.62 -36.01 -16.53
C SER A 260 -14.25 -37.01 -17.65
N THR A 261 -14.24 -36.58 -18.90
CA THR A 261 -13.85 -37.37 -20.07
C THR A 261 -12.93 -36.58 -20.98
N LEU A 262 -11.92 -37.26 -21.53
CA LEU A 262 -10.92 -36.66 -22.41
C LEU A 262 -10.80 -37.44 -23.71
N THR A 263 -10.36 -36.76 -24.77
CA THR A 263 -9.86 -37.45 -25.98
C THR A 263 -8.48 -38.04 -25.70
N ALA A 264 -8.27 -39.26 -26.06
CA ALA A 264 -6.97 -39.97 -25.89
C ALA A 264 -5.96 -39.49 -26.96
N ASN A 265 -5.51 -38.24 -26.89
CA ASN A 265 -4.60 -37.56 -27.84
C ASN A 265 -3.33 -37.03 -27.17
N ASN A 266 -3.16 -37.27 -25.86
CA ASN A 266 -2.07 -36.74 -25.01
C ASN A 266 -1.95 -35.18 -24.96
N SER A 267 -2.93 -34.50 -25.51
CA SER A 267 -3.00 -33.02 -25.54
C SER A 267 -4.11 -32.47 -24.64
N ASP A 268 -5.28 -33.13 -24.70
CA ASP A 268 -6.42 -32.77 -23.87
C ASP A 268 -6.11 -33.07 -22.40
N ILE A 269 -6.50 -32.15 -21.53
CA ILE A 269 -6.27 -32.25 -20.09
C ILE A 269 -7.60 -32.20 -19.33
N SER A 270 -7.69 -32.97 -18.26
CA SER A 270 -8.70 -32.77 -17.22
C SER A 270 -8.05 -32.14 -16.01
N THR A 271 -8.65 -31.08 -15.50
CA THR A 271 -8.24 -30.44 -14.26
C THR A 271 -8.85 -31.19 -13.08
N LEU A 272 -7.98 -31.64 -12.19
CA LEU A 272 -8.36 -32.32 -10.96
C LEU A 272 -8.34 -31.32 -9.83
N LYS A 273 -9.46 -31.15 -9.11
CA LYS A 273 -9.62 -30.22 -8.01
C LYS A 273 -9.94 -30.98 -6.72
N ALA A 274 -9.05 -30.87 -5.74
CA ALA A 274 -9.25 -31.42 -4.40
C ALA A 274 -9.58 -30.25 -3.44
N THR A 275 -10.77 -30.29 -2.83
CA THR A 275 -11.15 -29.36 -1.78
C THR A 275 -10.82 -29.97 -0.43
N VAL A 276 -10.10 -29.22 0.39
CA VAL A 276 -9.64 -29.65 1.71
C VAL A 276 -10.36 -28.88 2.79
N GLU A 277 -10.94 -29.60 3.73
CA GLU A 277 -11.63 -29.08 4.91
C GLU A 277 -11.05 -29.70 6.19
N ASP A 278 -11.21 -28.99 7.30
CA ASP A 278 -10.94 -29.55 8.63
C ASP A 278 -12.12 -30.38 9.15
N SER A 279 -11.98 -30.98 10.34
CA SER A 279 -13.04 -31.77 10.98
C SER A 279 -14.33 -30.99 11.28
N SER A 280 -14.30 -29.66 11.19
CA SER A 280 -15.45 -28.77 11.41
C SER A 280 -16.05 -28.24 10.10
N GLY A 281 -15.53 -28.65 8.94
CA GLY A 281 -15.97 -28.20 7.63
C GLY A 281 -15.41 -26.83 7.21
N ASN A 282 -14.36 -26.35 7.87
CA ASN A 282 -13.71 -25.12 7.46
C ASN A 282 -12.67 -25.41 6.36
N LEU A 283 -12.65 -24.60 5.31
CA LEU A 283 -11.65 -24.68 4.25
C LEU A 283 -10.24 -24.44 4.80
N VAL A 284 -9.29 -25.29 4.39
CA VAL A 284 -7.90 -25.24 4.89
C VAL A 284 -6.95 -24.79 3.80
N GLU A 285 -6.33 -23.63 3.96
CA GLU A 285 -5.29 -23.08 3.09
C GLU A 285 -3.90 -23.58 3.52
N GLY A 286 -2.98 -23.70 2.55
CA GLY A 286 -1.57 -23.97 2.83
C GLY A 286 -1.24 -25.44 3.10
N VAL A 287 -2.17 -26.37 2.86
CA VAL A 287 -1.97 -27.81 3.06
C VAL A 287 -1.50 -28.49 1.77
N ASN A 288 -0.49 -29.35 1.88
CA ASN A 288 -0.06 -30.18 0.77
C ASN A 288 -1.06 -31.31 0.53
N VAL A 289 -1.50 -31.45 -0.73
CA VAL A 289 -2.28 -32.56 -1.24
C VAL A 289 -1.40 -33.39 -2.16
N ASN A 290 -1.34 -34.72 -1.91
CA ASN A 290 -0.64 -35.68 -2.74
C ASN A 290 -1.63 -36.33 -3.72
N PHE A 291 -1.27 -36.34 -4.99
CA PHE A 291 -2.04 -36.96 -6.06
C PHE A 291 -1.32 -38.22 -6.56
N ALA A 292 -2.06 -39.28 -6.75
CA ALA A 292 -1.49 -40.53 -7.28
C ALA A 292 -2.45 -41.22 -8.24
N LEU A 293 -1.90 -41.74 -9.35
CA LEU A 293 -2.62 -42.66 -10.20
C LEU A 293 -2.84 -43.97 -9.45
N LYS A 294 -4.08 -44.43 -9.31
CA LYS A 294 -4.45 -45.74 -8.77
C LYS A 294 -4.75 -46.72 -9.89
N ARG A 295 -5.15 -46.23 -11.06
CA ARG A 295 -5.40 -46.97 -12.28
C ARG A 295 -5.00 -46.13 -13.49
N GLY A 296 -4.56 -46.78 -14.56
CA GLY A 296 -4.20 -46.10 -15.81
C GLY A 296 -2.72 -45.72 -15.90
N PHE A 297 -1.84 -46.30 -15.09
CA PHE A 297 -0.38 -46.01 -15.07
C PHE A 297 0.32 -46.12 -16.44
N ALA A 298 -0.17 -47.00 -17.31
CA ALA A 298 0.47 -47.22 -18.59
C ALA A 298 0.15 -46.15 -19.65
N PHE A 299 -0.89 -45.32 -19.44
CA PHE A 299 -1.41 -44.45 -20.48
C PHE A 299 -1.87 -43.09 -20.03
N ALA A 300 -1.75 -42.78 -18.73
CA ALA A 300 -2.09 -41.47 -18.18
C ALA A 300 -0.93 -40.90 -17.40
N THR A 301 -0.84 -39.59 -17.39
CA THR A 301 0.21 -38.82 -16.68
C THR A 301 -0.42 -37.65 -15.93
N LEU A 302 -0.03 -37.49 -14.66
CA LEU A 302 -0.34 -36.32 -13.86
C LEU A 302 0.68 -35.21 -14.13
N THR A 303 0.24 -33.96 -14.19
CA THR A 303 1.11 -32.79 -14.36
C THR A 303 1.96 -32.54 -13.11
N SER A 304 1.36 -32.72 -11.93
CA SER A 304 2.04 -32.66 -10.64
C SER A 304 1.51 -33.75 -9.72
N LEU A 305 2.41 -34.32 -8.90
CA LEU A 305 2.06 -35.28 -7.86
C LEU A 305 1.71 -34.61 -6.53
N THR A 306 1.96 -33.30 -6.39
CA THR A 306 1.64 -32.53 -5.21
C THR A 306 1.16 -31.14 -5.58
N ALA A 307 0.23 -30.59 -4.80
CA ALA A 307 -0.13 -29.17 -4.86
C ALA A 307 -0.52 -28.68 -3.45
N VAL A 308 -0.34 -27.39 -3.22
CA VAL A 308 -0.73 -26.71 -1.97
C VAL A 308 -2.13 -26.11 -2.16
N THR A 309 -2.98 -26.23 -1.15
CA THR A 309 -4.31 -25.60 -1.18
C THR A 309 -4.21 -24.06 -1.17
N ASP A 310 -5.01 -23.44 -2.02
CA ASP A 310 -5.16 -22.00 -2.11
C ASP A 310 -6.04 -21.43 -0.96
N GLN A 311 -6.34 -20.12 -1.00
CA GLN A 311 -7.20 -19.44 -0.04
C GLN A 311 -8.64 -20.01 0.05
N ASN A 312 -9.08 -20.78 -0.95
CA ASN A 312 -10.38 -21.43 -0.99
C ASN A 312 -10.28 -22.92 -0.58
N GLY A 313 -9.15 -23.34 -0.02
CA GLY A 313 -8.89 -24.72 0.36
C GLY A 313 -8.75 -25.68 -0.83
N VAL A 314 -8.45 -25.19 -2.04
CA VAL A 314 -8.43 -26.01 -3.26
C VAL A 314 -6.99 -26.24 -3.73
N ALA A 315 -6.62 -27.51 -3.87
CA ALA A 315 -5.40 -27.95 -4.55
C ALA A 315 -5.74 -28.49 -5.95
N THR A 316 -4.96 -28.13 -6.96
CA THR A 316 -5.21 -28.51 -8.34
C THR A 316 -4.01 -29.21 -8.96
N THR A 317 -4.29 -30.25 -9.76
CA THR A 317 -3.37 -30.85 -10.71
C THR A 317 -4.14 -31.14 -12.01
N SER A 318 -3.50 -31.71 -13.00
CA SER A 318 -4.20 -32.18 -14.21
C SER A 318 -3.71 -33.54 -14.67
N VAL A 319 -4.57 -34.25 -15.39
CA VAL A 319 -4.29 -35.52 -16.00
C VAL A 319 -4.50 -35.46 -17.49
N ARG A 320 -3.67 -36.17 -18.25
CA ARG A 320 -3.79 -36.41 -19.69
C ARG A 320 -3.50 -37.87 -20.02
N GLY A 321 -3.99 -38.35 -21.16
CA GLY A 321 -3.78 -39.72 -21.62
C GLY A 321 -3.69 -39.84 -23.12
N ALA A 322 -2.93 -40.87 -23.59
CA ALA A 322 -2.71 -41.14 -25.00
C ALA A 322 -3.49 -42.37 -25.49
N ILE A 323 -4.01 -43.19 -24.59
CA ILE A 323 -4.71 -44.45 -24.90
C ILE A 323 -6.06 -44.45 -24.18
N THR A 324 -7.08 -44.95 -24.83
CA THR A 324 -8.43 -45.08 -24.26
C THR A 324 -8.44 -46.06 -23.07
N GLY A 325 -9.15 -45.68 -22.01
CA GLY A 325 -9.30 -46.51 -20.80
C GLY A 325 -9.76 -45.66 -19.61
N SER A 326 -10.08 -46.31 -18.51
CA SER A 326 -10.42 -45.62 -17.26
C SER A 326 -9.15 -45.31 -16.49
N VAL A 327 -9.09 -44.09 -15.98
CA VAL A 327 -8.03 -43.58 -15.13
C VAL A 327 -8.62 -43.24 -13.76
N THR A 328 -8.08 -43.83 -12.70
CA THR A 328 -8.46 -43.49 -11.32
C THR A 328 -7.31 -42.74 -10.66
N VAL A 329 -7.59 -41.54 -10.15
CA VAL A 329 -6.65 -40.71 -9.41
C VAL A 329 -7.11 -40.61 -7.96
N SER A 330 -6.18 -40.66 -7.01
CA SER A 330 -6.44 -40.33 -5.60
C SER A 330 -5.83 -38.98 -5.24
N ALA A 331 -6.49 -38.29 -4.31
CA ALA A 331 -5.98 -37.12 -3.62
C ALA A 331 -6.02 -37.37 -2.11
N GLU A 332 -4.95 -37.08 -1.40
CA GLU A 332 -4.86 -37.25 0.05
C GLU A 332 -4.02 -36.15 0.71
N THR A 333 -4.34 -35.82 1.96
CA THR A 333 -3.51 -34.95 2.81
C THR A 333 -2.67 -35.83 3.75
N SER A 334 -1.67 -35.24 4.42
CA SER A 334 -0.87 -35.91 5.44
C SER A 334 -1.67 -36.29 6.69
N TYR A 335 -2.88 -35.75 6.85
CA TYR A 335 -3.70 -35.87 8.05
C TYR A 335 -5.02 -36.63 7.84
N GLY A 336 -5.44 -36.87 6.62
CA GLY A 336 -6.74 -37.45 6.34
C GLY A 336 -6.77 -38.39 5.15
N GLY A 337 -7.80 -39.24 5.11
CA GLY A 337 -7.98 -40.32 4.14
C GLY A 337 -8.07 -39.86 2.69
N ALA A 338 -7.71 -40.74 1.80
CA ALA A 338 -7.72 -40.51 0.37
C ALA A 338 -9.15 -40.46 -0.20
N GLN A 339 -9.39 -39.51 -1.10
CA GLN A 339 -10.53 -39.48 -2.03
C GLN A 339 -10.08 -39.94 -3.42
N THR A 340 -10.97 -40.50 -4.21
CA THR A 340 -10.68 -40.94 -5.58
C THR A 340 -11.69 -40.35 -6.55
N VAL A 341 -11.23 -40.14 -7.80
CA VAL A 341 -12.04 -39.75 -8.96
C VAL A 341 -11.66 -40.65 -10.15
N ASP A 342 -12.67 -41.06 -10.92
CA ASP A 342 -12.54 -41.81 -12.17
C ASP A 342 -12.78 -40.93 -13.38
#